data_0676a865dee6f7f99dc8ee6e79fbf2d1
#
_entry.id   0676a865dee6f7f99dc8ee6e79fbf2d1
#
_cell.length_a   1.000
_cell.length_b   1.000
_cell.length_c   1.000
_cell.angle_alpha   90.00
_cell.angle_beta   90.00
_cell.angle_gamma   90.00
#
_symmetry.space_group_name_H-M   'P 1'
#
loop_
_entity.id
_entity.type
_entity.pdbx_description
1 polymer ?
#
loop_
_entity_poly.entity_id
_entity_poly.type
_entity_poly.pdbx_seq_one_letter_code
_entity_poly.pdbx_strand_id
1 'polypeptide(L)'
;MIVVDASALTAFILKEPGWRSLAEYVRYGLSVDHAVKEVASVLWKLHRVKKVIDVEDALRLFNLLSSLLGINLILESEQRYLSKAFRIALDCGVTVYDALYIALPGEKKLPLLTLDDIQREAAVAYGVETIGV
;
A
#
# COMPACT_ATOMS: atom_id res chain seq x y z
N MET A 1 0.52 2.66 15.55
CA MET A 1 0.57 3.02 14.12
C MET A 1 1.11 1.83 13.33
N ILE A 2 0.69 1.69 12.12
CA ILE A 2 1.01 0.56 11.26
C ILE A 2 1.24 1.07 9.84
N VAL A 3 2.15 0.44 9.11
CA VAL A 3 2.35 0.76 7.68
C VAL A 3 1.40 -0.07 6.85
N VAL A 4 0.72 0.58 5.91
CA VAL A 4 -0.25 -0.05 5.01
C VAL A 4 0.31 0.02 3.59
N ASP A 5 0.40 -1.12 2.91
CA ASP A 5 0.86 -1.12 1.52
C ASP A 5 -0.30 -0.91 0.53
N ALA A 6 0.04 -0.83 -0.75
CA ALA A 6 -0.96 -0.59 -1.78
C ALA A 6 -1.98 -1.73 -1.90
N SER A 7 -1.60 -2.98 -1.62
CA SER A 7 -2.53 -4.11 -1.70
C SER A 7 -3.65 -3.99 -0.68
N ALA A 8 -3.31 -3.65 0.56
CA ALA A 8 -4.29 -3.48 1.62
C ALA A 8 -5.14 -2.23 1.37
N LEU A 9 -4.51 -1.14 0.94
CA LEU A 9 -5.23 0.10 0.64
C LEU A 9 -6.22 -0.08 -0.52
N THR A 10 -5.81 -0.80 -1.57
CA THR A 10 -6.68 -1.13 -2.71
C THR A 10 -7.89 -1.96 -2.26
N ALA A 11 -7.66 -3.01 -1.47
CA ALA A 11 -8.73 -3.85 -0.97
C ALA A 11 -9.74 -3.04 -0.12
N PHE A 12 -9.25 -2.09 0.66
CA PHE A 12 -10.11 -1.21 1.44
C PHE A 12 -10.94 -0.28 0.54
N ILE A 13 -10.31 0.37 -0.44
CA ILE A 13 -10.98 1.31 -1.35
C ILE A 13 -12.05 0.59 -2.19
N LEU A 14 -11.75 -0.62 -2.67
CA LEU A 14 -12.67 -1.42 -3.48
C LEU A 14 -13.71 -2.17 -2.64
N LYS A 15 -13.62 -2.11 -1.33
CA LYS A 15 -14.49 -2.85 -0.41
C LYS A 15 -14.49 -4.35 -0.71
N GLU A 16 -13.32 -4.91 -0.91
CA GLU A 16 -13.18 -6.35 -1.09
C GLU A 16 -13.59 -7.10 0.18
N PRO A 17 -13.94 -8.41 0.10
CA PRO A 17 -14.33 -9.16 1.29
C PRO A 17 -13.31 -8.99 2.43
N GLY A 18 -13.81 -8.64 3.63
CA GLY A 18 -12.95 -8.37 4.78
C GLY A 18 -12.48 -6.92 4.91
N TRP A 19 -12.91 -6.01 4.02
CA TRP A 19 -12.46 -4.63 4.03
C TRP A 19 -12.72 -3.89 5.37
N ARG A 20 -13.75 -4.29 6.11
CA ARG A 20 -14.04 -3.66 7.40
C ARG A 20 -12.95 -3.90 8.43
N SER A 21 -12.31 -5.07 8.38
CA SER A 21 -11.16 -5.36 9.24
C SER A 21 -9.96 -4.49 8.89
N LEU A 22 -9.86 -4.05 7.64
CA LEU A 22 -8.78 -3.15 7.18
C LEU A 22 -9.01 -1.70 7.62
N ALA A 23 -10.27 -1.32 7.82
CA ALA A 23 -10.64 0.08 8.10
C ALA A 23 -9.91 0.67 9.29
N GLU A 24 -9.78 -0.09 10.38
CA GLU A 24 -9.09 0.37 11.60
C GLU A 24 -7.61 0.64 11.35
N TYR A 25 -6.98 -0.19 10.54
CA TYR A 25 -5.56 -0.04 10.23
C TYR A 25 -5.32 1.14 9.27
N VAL A 26 -6.15 1.28 8.26
CA VAL A 26 -6.06 2.39 7.29
C VAL A 26 -6.32 3.72 7.99
N ARG A 27 -7.28 3.75 8.90
CA ARG A 27 -7.71 4.97 9.60
C ARG A 27 -6.58 5.65 10.37
N TYR A 28 -5.65 4.89 10.89
CA TYR A 28 -4.49 5.39 11.63
C TYR A 28 -3.19 4.92 11.01
N GLY A 29 -3.23 4.71 9.70
CA GLY A 29 -2.12 4.13 8.98
C GLY A 29 -1.10 5.13 8.48
N LEU A 30 0.02 4.58 8.08
CA LEU A 30 1.14 5.30 7.48
C LEU A 30 1.51 4.57 6.19
N SER A 31 1.84 5.30 5.14
CA SER A 31 2.32 4.70 3.89
C SER A 31 3.31 5.63 3.20
N VAL A 32 3.93 5.14 2.14
CA VAL A 32 4.68 6.00 1.23
C VAL A 32 3.73 6.58 0.18
N ASP A 33 4.03 7.78 -0.30
CA ASP A 33 3.18 8.45 -1.28
C ASP A 33 3.10 7.72 -2.62
N HIS A 34 4.03 6.79 -2.90
CA HIS A 34 3.93 5.89 -4.05
C HIS A 34 2.62 5.09 -4.05
N ALA A 35 2.04 4.80 -2.89
CA ALA A 35 0.79 4.05 -2.78
C ALA A 35 -0.35 4.69 -3.57
N VAL A 36 -0.38 6.02 -3.63
CA VAL A 36 -1.43 6.74 -4.35
C VAL A 36 -1.40 6.40 -5.85
N LYS A 37 -0.20 6.38 -6.42
CA LYS A 37 -0.02 6.02 -7.84
C LYS A 37 -0.40 4.57 -8.10
N GLU A 38 -0.05 3.67 -7.20
CA GLU A 38 -0.37 2.25 -7.38
C GLU A 38 -1.88 2.01 -7.34
N VAL A 39 -2.58 2.60 -6.36
CA VAL A 39 -4.04 2.47 -6.28
C VAL A 39 -4.69 3.11 -7.51
N ALA A 40 -4.26 4.30 -7.90
CA ALA A 40 -4.78 4.95 -9.10
C ALA A 40 -4.57 4.08 -10.35
N SER A 41 -3.43 3.42 -10.45
CA SER A 41 -3.12 2.54 -11.58
C SER A 41 -4.03 1.31 -11.59
N VAL A 42 -4.36 0.75 -10.42
CA VAL A 42 -5.33 -0.35 -10.33
C VAL A 42 -6.71 0.10 -10.80
N LEU A 43 -7.17 1.28 -10.37
CA LEU A 43 -8.46 1.82 -10.79
C LEU A 43 -8.50 2.05 -12.31
N TRP A 44 -7.43 2.60 -12.87
CA TRP A 44 -7.28 2.77 -14.30
C TRP A 44 -7.40 1.44 -15.04
N LYS A 45 -6.73 0.40 -14.53
CA LYS A 45 -6.71 -0.92 -15.14
C LYS A 45 -8.09 -1.58 -15.08
N LEU A 46 -8.82 -1.43 -13.98
CA LEU A 46 -10.18 -1.95 -13.85
C LEU A 46 -11.13 -1.31 -14.86
N HIS A 47 -10.93 -0.04 -15.17
CA HIS A 47 -11.74 0.65 -16.16
C HIS A 47 -11.26 0.36 -17.59
N ARG A 48 -9.98 0.62 -17.86
CA ARG A 48 -9.46 0.67 -19.23
C ARG A 48 -9.17 -0.72 -19.82
N VAL A 49 -8.64 -1.62 -19.01
CA VAL A 49 -8.20 -2.95 -19.44
C VAL A 49 -9.26 -4.01 -19.18
N LYS A 50 -9.70 -4.11 -17.94
CA LYS A 50 -10.67 -5.14 -17.53
C LYS A 50 -12.12 -4.74 -17.82
N LYS A 51 -12.39 -3.46 -17.96
CA LYS A 51 -13.72 -2.89 -18.30
C LYS A 51 -14.81 -3.34 -17.33
N VAL A 52 -14.49 -3.40 -16.03
CA VAL A 52 -15.43 -3.81 -14.98
C VAL A 52 -16.00 -2.63 -14.20
N ILE A 53 -15.44 -1.45 -14.36
CA ILE A 53 -15.99 -0.21 -13.79
C ILE A 53 -16.01 0.87 -14.88
N ASP A 54 -16.95 1.82 -14.75
CA ASP A 54 -17.03 2.95 -15.68
C ASP A 54 -16.16 4.13 -15.20
N VAL A 55 -16.11 5.19 -15.98
CA VAL A 55 -15.31 6.39 -15.65
C VAL A 55 -15.76 7.01 -14.34
N GLU A 56 -17.07 7.09 -14.13
CA GLU A 56 -17.64 7.72 -12.93
C GLU A 56 -17.25 6.94 -11.67
N ASP A 57 -17.30 5.61 -11.74
CA ASP A 57 -16.87 4.76 -10.65
C ASP A 57 -15.38 4.95 -10.36
N ALA A 58 -14.55 4.99 -11.40
CA ALA A 58 -13.12 5.19 -11.23
C ALA A 58 -12.81 6.53 -10.55
N LEU A 59 -13.48 7.59 -10.99
CA LEU A 59 -13.31 8.92 -10.40
C LEU A 59 -13.81 8.97 -8.96
N ARG A 60 -14.93 8.34 -8.67
CA ARG A 60 -15.50 8.28 -7.32
C ARG A 60 -14.55 7.56 -6.36
N LEU A 61 -13.99 6.43 -6.79
CA LEU A 61 -13.05 5.66 -5.98
C LEU A 61 -11.74 6.42 -5.76
N PHE A 62 -11.25 7.11 -6.79
CA PHE A 62 -10.07 7.95 -6.64
C PHE A 62 -10.31 9.12 -5.68
N ASN A 63 -11.48 9.74 -5.74
CA ASN A 63 -11.84 10.80 -4.80
C ASN A 63 -11.96 10.29 -3.37
N LEU A 64 -12.45 9.06 -3.19
CA LEU A 64 -12.48 8.42 -1.88
C LEU A 64 -11.05 8.25 -1.34
N LEU A 65 -10.13 7.74 -2.16
CA LEU A 65 -8.73 7.64 -1.78
C LEU A 65 -8.18 9.01 -1.36
N SER A 66 -8.40 10.03 -2.19
CA SER A 66 -7.89 11.39 -1.92
C SER A 66 -8.40 11.94 -0.59
N SER A 67 -9.64 11.62 -0.23
CA SER A 67 -10.25 12.10 1.01
C SER A 67 -9.63 11.50 2.28
N LEU A 68 -8.94 10.37 2.16
CA LEU A 68 -8.26 9.74 3.30
C LEU A 68 -6.88 10.34 3.56
N LEU A 69 -6.28 10.94 2.53
CA LEU A 69 -4.88 11.37 2.60
C LEU A 69 -4.69 12.56 3.53
N GLY A 70 -3.71 12.44 4.44
CA GLY A 70 -3.38 13.49 5.38
C GLY A 70 -4.31 13.59 6.59
N ILE A 71 -5.41 12.85 6.59
CA ILE A 71 -6.39 12.83 7.70
C ILE A 71 -6.37 11.46 8.36
N ASN A 72 -6.77 10.43 7.63
CA ASN A 72 -6.80 9.06 8.14
C ASN A 72 -5.50 8.32 7.85
N LEU A 73 -4.97 8.48 6.64
CA LEU A 73 -3.74 7.84 6.19
C LEU A 73 -2.67 8.91 6.00
N ILE A 74 -1.58 8.79 6.76
CA ILE A 74 -0.44 9.69 6.64
C ILE A 74 0.51 9.17 5.59
N LEU A 75 0.97 10.04 4.70
CA LEU A 75 1.93 9.68 3.67
C LEU A 75 3.29 10.28 3.96
N GLU A 76 4.33 9.46 3.77
CA GLU A 76 5.72 9.94 3.77
C GLU A 76 6.27 9.88 2.36
N SER A 77 7.24 10.75 2.08
CA SER A 77 7.86 10.83 0.76
C SER A 77 8.59 9.54 0.43
N GLU A 78 8.29 8.96 -0.72
CA GLU A 78 8.98 7.78 -1.22
C GLU A 78 10.48 8.04 -1.42
N GLN A 79 10.86 9.27 -1.76
CA GLN A 79 12.26 9.63 -1.96
C GLN A 79 13.10 9.44 -0.71
N ARG A 80 12.53 9.66 0.45
CA ARG A 80 13.21 9.46 1.72
C ARG A 80 13.67 8.01 1.92
N TYR A 81 12.92 7.06 1.36
CA TYR A 81 13.16 5.63 1.54
C TYR A 81 13.77 4.97 0.32
N LEU A 82 13.96 5.70 -0.77
CA LEU A 82 14.33 5.12 -2.06
C LEU A 82 15.69 4.42 -2.01
N SER A 83 16.70 5.03 -1.40
CA SER A 83 18.03 4.43 -1.30
C SER A 83 17.99 3.09 -0.55
N LYS A 84 17.30 3.06 0.59
CA LYS A 84 17.14 1.85 1.39
C LYS A 84 16.31 0.79 0.64
N ALA A 85 15.26 1.22 -0.03
CA ALA A 85 14.41 0.35 -0.84
C ALA A 85 15.21 -0.30 -1.97
N PHE A 86 16.06 0.45 -2.62
CA PHE A 86 16.91 -0.09 -3.68
C PHE A 86 17.81 -1.21 -3.16
N ARG A 87 18.42 -1.02 -2.00
CA ARG A 87 19.24 -2.05 -1.36
C ARG A 87 18.42 -3.29 -1.01
N ILE A 88 17.23 -3.10 -0.43
CA ILE A 88 16.32 -4.21 -0.11
C ILE A 88 15.92 -4.95 -1.37
N ALA A 89 15.62 -4.24 -2.45
CA ALA A 89 15.23 -4.85 -3.73
C ALA A 89 16.35 -5.76 -4.26
N LEU A 90 17.60 -5.32 -4.17
CA LEU A 90 18.75 -6.12 -4.58
C LEU A 90 18.94 -7.36 -3.70
N ASP A 91 18.75 -7.20 -2.40
CA ASP A 91 18.99 -8.29 -1.43
C ASP A 91 17.85 -9.31 -1.41
N CYS A 92 16.60 -8.86 -1.56
CA CYS A 92 15.42 -9.72 -1.41
C CYS A 92 14.80 -10.16 -2.74
N GLY A 93 15.25 -9.61 -3.87
CA GLY A 93 14.74 -9.98 -5.18
C GLY A 93 13.33 -9.49 -5.47
N VAL A 94 12.87 -8.44 -4.79
CA VAL A 94 11.60 -7.76 -5.07
C VAL A 94 11.85 -6.49 -5.88
N THR A 95 10.78 -5.92 -6.45
CA THR A 95 10.90 -4.64 -7.15
C THR A 95 11.22 -3.51 -6.17
N VAL A 96 11.77 -2.42 -6.67
CA VAL A 96 12.00 -1.23 -5.85
C VAL A 96 10.68 -0.68 -5.31
N TYR A 97 9.60 -0.78 -6.10
CA TYR A 97 8.27 -0.34 -5.68
C TYR A 97 7.78 -1.10 -4.45
N ASP A 98 7.91 -2.43 -4.44
CA ASP A 98 7.55 -3.26 -3.30
C ASP A 98 8.48 -3.01 -2.11
N ALA A 99 9.76 -2.82 -2.38
CA ALA A 99 10.76 -2.58 -1.34
C ALA A 99 10.52 -1.27 -0.57
N LEU A 100 9.85 -0.28 -1.17
CA LEU A 100 9.48 0.94 -0.47
C LEU A 100 8.59 0.65 0.75
N TYR A 101 7.69 -0.31 0.63
CA TYR A 101 6.80 -0.72 1.73
C TYR A 101 7.48 -1.59 2.77
N ILE A 102 8.70 -2.00 2.53
CA ILE A 102 9.53 -2.72 3.51
C ILE A 102 10.49 -1.73 4.18
N ALA A 103 11.03 -0.79 3.40
CA ALA A 103 11.95 0.22 3.91
C ALA A 103 11.30 1.11 4.97
N LEU A 104 10.08 1.58 4.72
CA LEU A 104 9.36 2.45 5.65
C LEU A 104 9.11 1.76 7.00
N PRO A 105 8.44 0.60 7.07
CA PRO A 105 8.22 -0.05 8.37
C PRO A 105 9.53 -0.48 9.02
N GLY A 106 10.53 -0.89 8.26
CA GLY A 106 11.83 -1.27 8.78
C GLY A 106 12.54 -0.10 9.49
N GLU A 107 12.51 1.08 8.90
CA GLU A 107 13.13 2.26 9.51
C GLU A 107 12.35 2.77 10.72
N LYS A 108 11.02 2.78 10.64
CA LYS A 108 10.14 3.25 11.72
C LYS A 108 9.94 2.22 12.81
N LYS A 109 10.36 0.98 12.60
CA LYS A 109 10.12 -0.15 13.53
C LYS A 109 8.63 -0.35 13.77
N LEU A 110 7.87 -0.33 12.70
CA LEU A 110 6.43 -0.54 12.71
C LEU A 110 6.07 -1.80 11.94
N PRO A 111 4.96 -2.45 12.25
CA PRO A 111 4.51 -3.60 11.46
C PRO A 111 3.95 -3.15 10.11
N LEU A 112 3.97 -4.07 9.15
CA LEU A 112 3.43 -3.89 7.80
C LEU A 112 2.15 -4.69 7.65
N LEU A 113 1.10 -4.02 7.20
CA LEU A 113 -0.13 -4.65 6.76
C LEU A 113 -0.09 -4.82 5.24
N THR A 114 -0.07 -6.05 4.78
CA THR A 114 -0.07 -6.38 3.36
C THR A 114 -0.97 -7.59 3.10
N LEU A 115 -1.60 -7.62 1.93
CA LEU A 115 -2.37 -8.76 1.44
C LEU A 115 -1.62 -9.54 0.35
N ASP A 116 -0.41 -9.09 0.01
CA ASP A 116 0.44 -9.72 -0.99
C ASP A 116 1.41 -10.69 -0.31
N ASP A 117 1.33 -11.97 -0.66
CA ASP A 117 2.15 -13.01 -0.04
C ASP A 117 3.64 -12.84 -0.34
N ILE A 118 3.99 -12.42 -1.55
CA ILE A 118 5.39 -12.16 -1.94
C ILE A 118 5.95 -11.00 -1.11
N GLN A 119 5.17 -9.94 -0.94
CA GLN A 119 5.52 -8.79 -0.12
C GLN A 119 5.71 -9.21 1.35
N ARG A 120 4.81 -10.04 1.86
CA ARG A 120 4.88 -10.53 3.24
C ARG A 120 6.16 -11.33 3.46
N GLU A 121 6.46 -12.25 2.57
CA GLU A 121 7.67 -13.08 2.69
C GLU A 121 8.93 -12.23 2.67
N ALA A 122 9.01 -11.27 1.78
CA ALA A 122 10.17 -10.37 1.69
C ALA A 122 10.30 -9.51 2.95
N ALA A 123 9.20 -9.00 3.47
CA ALA A 123 9.19 -8.19 4.70
C ALA A 123 9.68 -9.00 5.89
N VAL A 124 9.17 -10.22 6.06
CA VAL A 124 9.57 -11.11 7.15
C VAL A 124 11.08 -11.45 7.04
N ALA A 125 11.54 -11.75 5.83
CA ALA A 125 12.96 -12.05 5.60
C ALA A 125 13.86 -10.85 5.95
N TYR A 126 13.37 -9.64 5.79
CA TYR A 126 14.11 -8.42 6.15
C TYR A 126 13.99 -8.05 7.64
N GLY A 127 13.17 -8.77 8.40
CA GLY A 127 12.99 -8.53 9.83
C GLY A 127 11.83 -7.60 10.17
N VAL A 128 10.94 -7.34 9.23
CA VAL A 128 9.75 -6.52 9.45
C VAL A 128 8.60 -7.42 9.88
N GLU A 129 7.96 -7.05 11.00
CA GLU A 129 6.75 -7.73 11.46
C GLU A 129 5.61 -7.46 10.50
N THR A 130 4.83 -8.49 10.18
CA THR A 130 3.67 -8.36 9.30
C THR A 130 2.38 -8.69 10.04
N ILE A 131 1.30 -8.04 9.63
CA ILE A 131 -0.04 -8.29 10.18
C ILE A 131 -0.86 -8.99 9.13
N GLY A 132 -1.51 -10.10 9.52
CA GLY A 132 -2.48 -10.81 8.70
C GLY A 132 -3.90 -10.39 9.06
N VAL A 133 -4.74 -10.36 8.07
CA VAL A 133 -6.19 -10.09 8.25
C VAL A 133 -7.01 -11.16 7.55
#